data_535a853880dc81cb7ce4bc762ae6e922
#
_entry.id   535a853880dc81cb7ce4bc762ae6e922
#
_cell.length_a   1.000
_cell.length_b   1.000
_cell.length_c   1.000
_cell.angle_alpha   90.00
_cell.angle_beta   90.00
_cell.angle_gamma   90.00
#
_symmetry.space_group_name_H-M   'P 1'
#
loop_
_entity.id
_entity.type
_entity.pdbx_description
1 polymer ?
#
loop_
_entity_poly.entity_id
_entity_poly.type
_entity_poly.pdbx_seq_one_letter_code
_entity_poly.pdbx_strand_id
1 'polypeptide(L)'
;MKKLSLLLMVALLSVATWAQSNVILPLNRAIFSTTYGEKWLRLSCCDNTDYVWSATSSKEAKTALLDTSQNSQLFCFVGNETDGFAIYNKALGEAYKLTALSPCSHGEAASWTQDEAATWYLDTRFTEVGDKPGFGITTNKENQGMSLNMWGGNGGDLKFYSMSGAGSRWIVTQVNQQ
;
A
#
# COMPACT_ATOMS: atom_id res chain seq x y z
N MET A 1 -64.80 18.46 19.54
CA MET A 1 -63.62 17.74 19.96
C MET A 1 -62.78 17.37 18.70
N LYS A 2 -61.76 18.15 18.44
CA LYS A 2 -60.89 17.96 17.24
C LYS A 2 -59.75 17.01 17.62
N LYS A 3 -59.67 15.85 16.95
CA LYS A 3 -58.57 14.91 17.11
C LYS A 3 -57.38 15.42 16.32
N LEU A 4 -56.31 15.75 17.01
CA LEU A 4 -55.02 16.15 16.44
C LEU A 4 -54.25 14.87 16.11
N SER A 5 -54.12 14.52 14.83
CA SER A 5 -53.29 13.42 14.40
C SER A 5 -51.84 13.90 14.30
N LEU A 6 -51.03 13.46 15.24
CA LEU A 6 -49.60 13.70 15.23
C LEU A 6 -48.95 12.77 14.19
N LEU A 7 -48.60 13.32 13.03
CA LEU A 7 -47.87 12.59 11.99
C LEU A 7 -46.40 12.54 12.38
N LEU A 8 -45.97 11.40 12.91
CA LEU A 8 -44.57 11.14 13.24
C LEU A 8 -43.79 10.89 11.93
N MET A 9 -43.15 11.94 11.42
CA MET A 9 -42.24 11.85 10.28
C MET A 9 -40.92 11.18 10.78
N VAL A 10 -40.82 9.89 10.62
CA VAL A 10 -39.56 9.19 10.78
C VAL A 10 -38.68 9.52 9.57
N ALA A 11 -37.79 10.48 9.74
CA ALA A 11 -36.71 10.72 8.77
C ALA A 11 -35.78 9.53 8.81
N LEU A 12 -35.93 8.61 7.87
CA LEU A 12 -34.94 7.60 7.55
C LEU A 12 -33.70 8.33 7.00
N LEU A 13 -32.75 8.62 7.88
CA LEU A 13 -31.39 8.96 7.49
C LEU A 13 -30.79 7.72 6.86
N SER A 14 -30.95 7.60 5.56
CA SER A 14 -30.14 6.66 4.76
C SER A 14 -28.68 7.12 4.86
N VAL A 15 -27.93 6.52 5.75
CA VAL A 15 -26.48 6.61 5.74
C VAL A 15 -26.03 5.92 4.45
N ALA A 16 -25.85 6.70 3.40
CA ALA A 16 -25.20 6.21 2.20
C ALA A 16 -23.76 5.86 2.60
N THR A 17 -23.51 4.58 2.86
CA THR A 17 -22.15 4.06 2.93
C THR A 17 -21.58 4.17 1.53
N TRP A 18 -20.84 5.24 1.30
CA TRP A 18 -20.09 5.40 0.06
C TRP A 18 -19.04 4.30 0.02
N ALA A 19 -19.26 3.31 -0.82
CA ALA A 19 -18.26 2.29 -1.08
C ALA A 19 -17.03 3.01 -1.64
N GLN A 20 -15.90 2.91 -0.94
CA GLN A 20 -14.61 3.35 -1.47
C GLN A 20 -14.36 2.58 -2.77
N SER A 21 -14.41 3.27 -3.89
CA SER A 21 -14.07 2.64 -5.17
C SER A 21 -12.55 2.48 -5.22
N ASN A 22 -12.09 1.25 -5.08
CA ASN A 22 -10.68 0.91 -5.27
C ASN A 22 -10.45 0.75 -6.77
N VAL A 23 -9.63 1.60 -7.34
CA VAL A 23 -9.20 1.51 -8.74
C VAL A 23 -7.83 0.86 -8.77
N ILE A 24 -7.70 -0.28 -9.46
CA ILE A 24 -6.40 -0.90 -9.72
C ILE A 24 -5.65 0.02 -10.68
N LEU A 25 -4.49 0.50 -10.25
CA LEU A 25 -3.67 1.38 -11.05
C LEU A 25 -2.78 0.54 -11.99
N PRO A 26 -2.75 0.87 -13.28
CA PRO A 26 -1.73 0.34 -14.17
C PRO A 26 -0.34 0.79 -13.71
N LEU A 27 0.68 0.03 -14.09
CA LEU A 27 2.09 0.35 -13.89
C LEU A 27 2.46 1.59 -14.71
N ASN A 28 2.06 2.75 -14.23
CA ASN A 28 2.38 4.01 -14.85
C ASN A 28 2.52 5.09 -13.79
N ARG A 29 2.79 6.30 -14.22
CA ARG A 29 2.96 7.49 -13.39
C ARG A 29 1.80 7.80 -12.43
N ALA A 30 0.66 7.10 -12.55
CA ALA A 30 -0.52 7.35 -11.73
C ALA A 30 -0.35 6.97 -10.24
N ILE A 31 0.60 6.08 -9.91
CA ILE A 31 0.85 5.67 -8.53
C ILE A 31 1.68 6.68 -7.74
N PHE A 32 2.39 7.59 -8.40
CA PHE A 32 3.27 8.54 -7.73
C PHE A 32 2.54 9.82 -7.34
N SER A 33 2.99 10.40 -6.24
CA SER A 33 2.62 11.71 -5.71
C SER A 33 3.80 12.67 -5.82
N THR A 34 3.52 13.96 -5.88
CA THR A 34 4.55 15.01 -5.79
C THR A 34 4.82 15.40 -4.34
N THR A 35 3.82 15.22 -3.47
CA THR A 35 3.90 15.54 -2.05
C THR A 35 3.23 14.46 -1.21
N TYR A 36 3.58 14.41 0.09
CA TYR A 36 2.94 13.53 1.06
C TYR A 36 1.42 13.77 1.10
N GLY A 37 0.66 12.68 1.08
CA GLY A 37 -0.79 12.70 1.25
C GLY A 37 -1.61 13.05 0.00
N GLU A 38 -0.97 13.35 -1.12
CA GLU A 38 -1.68 13.66 -2.38
C GLU A 38 -2.51 12.46 -2.88
N LYS A 39 -1.92 11.26 -2.81
CA LYS A 39 -2.60 10.00 -3.16
C LYS A 39 -2.38 8.97 -2.08
N TRP A 40 -3.44 8.26 -1.74
CA TRP A 40 -3.34 7.10 -0.85
C TRP A 40 -3.53 5.81 -1.64
N LEU A 41 -2.60 4.91 -1.44
CA LEU A 41 -2.51 3.63 -2.13
C LEU A 41 -2.66 2.49 -1.13
N ARG A 42 -3.20 1.38 -1.60
CA ARG A 42 -3.17 0.09 -0.90
C ARG A 42 -2.44 -0.91 -1.77
N LEU A 43 -1.56 -1.70 -1.17
CA LEU A 43 -0.76 -2.70 -1.85
C LEU A 43 -1.20 -4.08 -1.41
N SER A 44 -1.84 -4.83 -2.31
CA SER A 44 -2.26 -6.20 -2.09
C SER A 44 -1.21 -7.17 -2.63
N CYS A 45 -0.97 -8.25 -1.90
CA CYS A 45 -0.05 -9.30 -2.33
C CYS A 45 -0.65 -10.09 -3.51
N CYS A 46 0.13 -10.34 -4.56
CA CYS A 46 -0.34 -11.13 -5.69
C CYS A 46 -0.57 -12.61 -5.34
N ASP A 47 0.14 -13.14 -4.37
CA ASP A 47 -0.02 -14.53 -3.90
C ASP A 47 -1.34 -14.72 -3.15
N ASN A 48 -1.70 -13.72 -2.32
CA ASN A 48 -2.98 -13.70 -1.61
C ASN A 48 -3.47 -12.26 -1.46
N THR A 49 -4.45 -11.88 -2.26
CA THR A 49 -4.96 -10.50 -2.33
C THR A 49 -5.73 -10.02 -1.11
N ASP A 50 -6.08 -10.92 -0.19
CA ASP A 50 -6.67 -10.57 1.10
C ASP A 50 -5.65 -9.94 2.05
N TYR A 51 -4.35 -10.09 1.76
CA TYR A 51 -3.27 -9.52 2.54
C TYR A 51 -2.69 -8.29 1.85
N VAL A 52 -2.59 -7.22 2.63
CA VAL A 52 -2.08 -5.91 2.19
C VAL A 52 -0.93 -5.46 3.07
N TRP A 53 -0.11 -4.55 2.58
CA TRP A 53 0.88 -3.89 3.41
C TRP A 53 0.24 -3.20 4.60
N SER A 54 0.91 -3.24 5.74
CA SER A 54 0.48 -2.57 6.97
C SER A 54 1.67 -2.10 7.81
N ALA A 55 1.57 -0.88 8.32
CA ALA A 55 2.48 -0.35 9.33
C ALA A 55 1.86 -0.57 10.70
N THR A 56 2.19 -1.69 11.34
CA THR A 56 1.64 -2.04 12.65
C THR A 56 2.30 -1.28 13.80
N SER A 57 3.50 -0.76 13.57
CA SER A 57 4.26 0.06 14.51
C SER A 57 5.24 0.95 13.76
N SER A 58 5.88 1.89 14.45
CA SER A 58 6.94 2.73 13.89
C SER A 58 8.27 1.98 13.60
N LYS A 59 8.32 0.67 13.81
CA LYS A 59 9.54 -0.13 13.59
C LYS A 59 9.39 -1.22 12.56
N GLU A 60 8.17 -1.72 12.36
CA GLU A 60 7.93 -2.92 11.55
C GLU A 60 7.06 -2.61 10.35
N ALA A 61 7.45 -3.13 9.20
CA ALA A 61 6.64 -3.18 8.00
C ALA A 61 6.24 -4.64 7.76
N LYS A 62 4.94 -4.91 7.69
CA LYS A 62 4.39 -6.27 7.52
C LYS A 62 3.21 -6.26 6.56
N THR A 63 2.65 -7.45 6.35
CA THR A 63 1.33 -7.61 5.76
C THR A 63 0.29 -7.90 6.83
N ALA A 64 -0.96 -7.57 6.57
CA ALA A 64 -2.11 -7.86 7.42
C ALA A 64 -3.34 -8.12 6.54
N LEU A 65 -4.35 -8.76 7.10
CA LEU A 65 -5.66 -8.88 6.45
C LEU A 65 -6.19 -7.49 6.09
N LEU A 66 -6.82 -7.39 4.94
CA LEU A 66 -7.42 -6.15 4.46
C LEU A 66 -8.50 -5.66 5.43
N ASP A 67 -8.30 -4.46 5.94
CA ASP A 67 -9.30 -3.70 6.68
C ASP A 67 -9.34 -2.28 6.10
N THR A 68 -10.43 -1.96 5.41
CA THR A 68 -10.58 -0.69 4.70
C THR A 68 -10.64 0.52 5.62
N SER A 69 -10.90 0.34 6.91
CA SER A 69 -10.94 1.40 7.93
C SER A 69 -9.54 1.81 8.44
N GLN A 70 -8.50 1.01 8.17
CA GLN A 70 -7.17 1.19 8.77
C GLN A 70 -6.29 2.13 7.96
N ASN A 71 -5.90 3.25 8.58
CA ASN A 71 -4.90 4.16 8.01
C ASN A 71 -3.49 3.53 7.93
N SER A 72 -3.20 2.52 8.76
CA SER A 72 -1.95 1.75 8.70
C SER A 72 -1.77 0.97 7.40
N GLN A 73 -2.83 0.78 6.62
CA GLN A 73 -2.83 0.10 5.33
C GLN A 73 -2.84 1.07 4.13
N LEU A 74 -2.64 2.37 4.38
CA LEU A 74 -2.61 3.40 3.35
C LEU A 74 -1.21 3.98 3.21
N PHE A 75 -0.70 3.98 1.98
CA PHE A 75 0.66 4.38 1.65
C PHE A 75 0.66 5.49 0.60
N CYS A 76 1.70 6.32 0.61
CA CYS A 76 1.93 7.37 -0.36
C CYS A 76 3.34 7.23 -0.92
N PHE A 77 3.48 7.22 -2.26
CA PHE A 77 4.74 7.12 -2.97
C PHE A 77 5.09 8.51 -3.50
N VAL A 78 6.07 9.16 -2.89
CA VAL A 78 6.49 10.52 -3.27
C VAL A 78 7.77 10.46 -4.09
N GLY A 79 7.68 10.87 -5.35
CA GLY A 79 8.78 10.82 -6.31
C GLY A 79 8.31 10.37 -7.69
N ASN A 80 9.16 9.61 -8.38
CA ASN A 80 8.85 9.13 -9.73
C ASN A 80 9.57 7.80 -10.04
N GLU A 81 9.24 7.21 -11.18
CA GLU A 81 9.80 5.93 -11.61
C GLU A 81 11.30 6.00 -11.94
N THR A 82 11.77 7.13 -12.48
CA THR A 82 13.15 7.27 -12.99
C THR A 82 14.17 7.54 -11.88
N ASP A 83 13.84 8.46 -11.00
CA ASP A 83 14.74 8.92 -9.92
C ASP A 83 14.52 8.12 -8.63
N GLY A 84 13.43 7.37 -8.57
CA GLY A 84 12.98 6.66 -7.40
C GLY A 84 12.00 7.46 -6.55
N PHE A 85 11.56 6.87 -5.45
CA PHE A 85 10.53 7.45 -4.59
C PHE A 85 10.75 7.11 -3.13
N ALA A 86 10.19 7.93 -2.27
CA ALA A 86 10.03 7.66 -0.84
C ALA A 86 8.65 7.05 -0.57
N ILE A 87 8.56 6.17 0.42
CA ILE A 87 7.31 5.50 0.82
C ILE A 87 6.93 5.98 2.22
N TYR A 88 5.73 6.50 2.33
CA TYR A 88 5.13 6.97 3.58
C TYR A 88 3.91 6.14 3.94
N ASN A 89 3.58 6.13 5.24
CA ASN A 89 2.35 5.51 5.74
C ASN A 89 1.45 6.54 6.40
N LYS A 90 0.13 6.44 6.17
CA LYS A 90 -0.82 7.42 6.68
C LYS A 90 -0.94 7.44 8.20
N ALA A 91 -0.86 6.28 8.86
CA ALA A 91 -0.97 6.19 10.32
C ALA A 91 0.29 6.69 11.02
N LEU A 92 1.48 6.52 10.42
CA LEU A 92 2.74 6.97 10.99
C LEU A 92 3.02 8.45 10.72
N GLY A 93 2.38 9.04 9.70
CA GLY A 93 2.57 10.43 9.33
C GLY A 93 3.81 10.70 8.49
N GLU A 94 3.98 11.96 8.09
CA GLU A 94 5.03 12.42 7.17
C GLU A 94 6.45 12.28 7.72
N ALA A 95 6.60 12.26 9.04
CA ALA A 95 7.91 12.13 9.68
C ALA A 95 8.56 10.75 9.46
N TYR A 96 7.75 9.70 9.17
CA TYR A 96 8.24 8.34 9.00
C TYR A 96 8.27 7.93 7.53
N LYS A 97 9.41 7.37 7.10
CA LYS A 97 9.61 6.80 5.77
C LYS A 97 9.99 5.34 5.87
N LEU A 98 9.54 4.53 4.91
CA LEU A 98 9.99 3.15 4.79
C LEU A 98 11.45 3.14 4.33
N THR A 99 12.28 2.32 4.98
CA THR A 99 13.69 2.15 4.66
C THR A 99 14.11 0.69 4.71
N ALA A 100 15.20 0.39 4.03
CA ALA A 100 15.92 -0.88 4.06
C ALA A 100 17.36 -0.64 3.61
N LEU A 101 18.23 -1.67 3.64
CA LEU A 101 19.56 -1.57 3.04
C LEU A 101 19.47 -1.30 1.52
N SER A 102 20.45 -0.58 1.01
CA SER A 102 20.62 -0.31 -0.42
C SER A 102 22.07 -0.56 -0.82
N PRO A 103 22.35 -1.55 -1.69
CA PRO A 103 21.39 -2.48 -2.32
C PRO A 103 20.80 -3.48 -1.34
N CYS A 104 19.57 -3.95 -1.64
CA CYS A 104 18.85 -4.91 -0.80
C CYS A 104 19.47 -6.31 -0.85
N SER A 105 19.32 -7.05 0.24
CA SER A 105 19.77 -8.43 0.37
C SER A 105 18.61 -9.37 0.74
N HIS A 106 18.75 -10.64 0.34
CA HIS A 106 17.76 -11.68 0.63
C HIS A 106 17.53 -11.84 2.14
N GLY A 107 16.25 -11.85 2.53
CA GLY A 107 15.82 -12.04 3.93
C GLY A 107 15.89 -10.79 4.79
N GLU A 108 16.39 -9.68 4.26
CA GLU A 108 16.45 -8.42 4.97
C GLU A 108 15.06 -7.78 5.08
N ALA A 109 14.77 -7.22 6.25
CA ALA A 109 13.48 -6.60 6.53
C ALA A 109 13.47 -5.10 6.21
N ALA A 110 12.35 -4.62 5.71
CA ALA A 110 12.06 -3.20 5.71
C ALA A 110 11.59 -2.72 7.09
N SER A 111 11.89 -1.48 7.40
CA SER A 111 11.52 -0.83 8.66
C SER A 111 11.15 0.64 8.44
N TRP A 112 10.67 1.32 9.49
CA TRP A 112 10.34 2.73 9.44
C TRP A 112 11.42 3.56 10.12
N THR A 113 11.74 4.73 9.54
CA THR A 113 12.73 5.67 10.09
C THR A 113 12.24 7.11 9.99
N GLN A 114 12.71 7.95 10.89
CA GLN A 114 12.59 9.42 10.81
C GLN A 114 13.86 10.07 10.24
N ASP A 115 14.92 9.28 10.12
CA ASP A 115 16.19 9.70 9.54
C ASP A 115 16.19 9.60 8.01
N GLU A 116 17.37 9.64 7.41
CA GLU A 116 17.54 9.39 5.97
C GLU A 116 17.05 7.98 5.62
N ALA A 117 16.17 7.91 4.65
CA ALA A 117 15.57 6.65 4.19
C ALA A 117 16.14 6.24 2.83
N ALA A 118 16.09 4.94 2.55
CA ALA A 118 16.42 4.41 1.25
C ALA A 118 15.52 5.00 0.15
N THR A 119 16.06 5.17 -1.03
CA THR A 119 15.29 5.42 -2.26
C THR A 119 14.74 4.10 -2.78
N TRP A 120 13.46 4.08 -3.10
CA TRP A 120 12.75 2.92 -3.61
C TRP A 120 12.57 3.00 -5.13
N TYR A 121 12.54 1.84 -5.78
CA TYR A 121 12.36 1.68 -7.21
C TYR A 121 11.34 0.59 -7.50
N LEU A 122 10.69 0.67 -8.67
CA LEU A 122 9.83 -0.40 -9.15
C LEU A 122 10.66 -1.45 -9.90
N ASP A 123 10.35 -2.73 -9.64
CA ASP A 123 10.81 -3.83 -10.49
C ASP A 123 9.63 -4.32 -11.34
N THR A 124 9.71 -4.07 -12.65
CA THR A 124 8.62 -4.33 -13.59
C THR A 124 8.82 -5.61 -14.40
N ARG A 125 9.81 -6.44 -14.07
CA ARG A 125 10.15 -7.64 -14.87
C ARG A 125 9.09 -8.74 -14.85
N PHE A 126 8.23 -8.78 -13.85
CA PHE A 126 7.14 -9.75 -13.75
C PHE A 126 5.84 -9.00 -13.46
N THR A 127 5.40 -8.21 -14.45
CA THR A 127 4.30 -7.26 -14.27
C THR A 127 2.91 -7.87 -14.33
N GLU A 128 2.78 -9.10 -14.78
CA GLU A 128 1.49 -9.77 -14.90
C GLU A 128 1.36 -10.91 -13.89
N VAL A 129 0.26 -10.91 -13.15
CA VAL A 129 -0.16 -12.01 -12.27
C VAL A 129 -1.60 -12.32 -12.61
N GLY A 130 -1.80 -13.35 -13.44
CA GLY A 130 -3.08 -13.56 -14.11
C GLY A 130 -3.36 -12.40 -15.07
N ASP A 131 -4.50 -11.76 -14.90
CA ASP A 131 -4.96 -10.60 -15.68
C ASP A 131 -4.75 -9.25 -14.95
N LYS A 132 -4.00 -9.25 -13.84
CA LYS A 132 -3.80 -8.07 -13.00
C LYS A 132 -2.38 -7.53 -13.08
N PRO A 133 -2.19 -6.22 -13.19
CA PRO A 133 -0.87 -5.61 -13.13
C PRO A 133 -0.30 -5.75 -11.72
N GLY A 134 0.92 -6.27 -11.64
CA GLY A 134 1.67 -6.39 -10.41
C GLY A 134 3.13 -6.01 -10.63
N PHE A 135 3.83 -5.58 -9.59
CA PHE A 135 5.23 -5.22 -9.67
C PHE A 135 5.96 -5.45 -8.35
N GLY A 136 7.27 -5.49 -8.43
CA GLY A 136 8.15 -5.52 -7.26
C GLY A 136 8.50 -4.12 -6.79
N ILE A 137 8.88 -4.03 -5.52
CA ILE A 137 9.37 -2.82 -4.86
C ILE A 137 10.72 -3.15 -4.23
N THR A 138 11.76 -2.43 -4.63
CA THR A 138 13.15 -2.72 -4.30
C THR A 138 13.92 -1.45 -3.98
N THR A 139 15.04 -1.56 -3.26
CA THR A 139 16.01 -0.48 -3.09
C THR A 139 17.16 -0.57 -4.11
N ASN A 140 17.10 -1.52 -5.04
CA ASN A 140 18.11 -1.71 -6.05
C ASN A 140 17.69 -1.12 -7.39
N LYS A 141 18.32 -0.02 -7.78
CA LYS A 141 18.04 0.67 -9.04
C LYS A 141 18.30 -0.21 -10.28
N GLU A 142 19.30 -1.09 -10.19
CA GLU A 142 19.70 -1.96 -11.31
C GLU A 142 18.78 -3.17 -11.50
N ASN A 143 17.69 -3.27 -10.72
CA ASN A 143 16.68 -4.29 -10.88
C ASN A 143 17.22 -5.73 -10.80
N GLN A 144 17.87 -6.10 -9.71
CA GLN A 144 18.52 -7.40 -9.54
C GLN A 144 17.58 -8.56 -9.15
N GLY A 145 16.27 -8.43 -9.36
CA GLY A 145 15.32 -9.54 -9.17
C GLY A 145 14.94 -9.80 -7.73
N MET A 146 15.12 -8.84 -6.85
CA MET A 146 14.62 -8.88 -5.48
C MET A 146 13.61 -7.78 -5.23
N SER A 147 12.58 -8.10 -4.46
CA SER A 147 11.53 -7.19 -4.05
C SER A 147 11.11 -7.47 -2.61
N LEU A 148 10.48 -6.50 -1.99
CA LEU A 148 9.74 -6.77 -0.76
C LEU A 148 8.72 -7.89 -0.99
N ASN A 149 8.68 -8.83 -0.08
CA ASN A 149 7.91 -10.06 -0.14
C ASN A 149 7.08 -10.20 1.14
N MET A 150 5.93 -10.83 1.04
CA MET A 150 5.15 -11.30 2.19
C MET A 150 5.86 -12.52 2.80
N TRP A 151 6.93 -12.25 3.56
CA TRP A 151 7.86 -13.25 4.07
C TRP A 151 7.21 -14.17 5.10
N GLY A 152 7.34 -15.44 4.91
CA GLY A 152 6.75 -16.43 5.83
C GLY A 152 5.26 -16.67 5.61
N GLY A 153 4.66 -16.08 4.58
CA GLY A 153 3.25 -16.23 4.24
C GLY A 153 2.34 -15.16 4.86
N ASN A 154 1.09 -15.49 4.99
CA ASN A 154 0.00 -14.59 5.35
C ASN A 154 0.25 -13.83 6.67
N GLY A 155 0.30 -12.50 6.60
CA GLY A 155 0.56 -11.64 7.76
C GLY A 155 2.04 -11.52 8.15
N GLY A 156 2.95 -12.02 7.31
CA GLY A 156 4.38 -11.98 7.55
C GLY A 156 5.01 -10.59 7.35
N ASP A 157 6.28 -10.48 7.75
CA ASP A 157 7.06 -9.27 7.61
C ASP A 157 7.31 -8.95 6.12
N LEU A 158 7.53 -7.68 5.81
CA LEU A 158 8.04 -7.27 4.50
C LEU A 158 9.57 -7.43 4.48
N LYS A 159 10.04 -8.50 3.83
CA LYS A 159 11.47 -8.81 3.64
C LYS A 159 11.77 -9.05 2.17
N PHE A 160 13.01 -8.85 1.79
CA PHE A 160 13.42 -9.05 0.40
C PHE A 160 13.51 -10.52 0.01
N TYR A 161 12.91 -10.84 -1.13
CA TYR A 161 12.96 -12.15 -1.76
C TYR A 161 12.98 -12.03 -3.30
N SER A 162 13.20 -13.17 -3.98
CA SER A 162 13.17 -13.22 -5.44
C SER A 162 11.87 -12.69 -6.02
N MET A 163 11.97 -11.88 -7.07
CA MET A 163 10.83 -11.40 -7.86
C MET A 163 10.03 -12.49 -8.55
N SER A 164 10.61 -13.69 -8.75
CA SER A 164 9.89 -14.84 -9.31
C SER A 164 8.79 -15.37 -8.39
N GLY A 165 8.89 -15.11 -7.08
CA GLY A 165 7.87 -15.49 -6.11
C GLY A 165 6.63 -14.59 -6.22
N ALA A 166 5.43 -15.19 -6.19
CA ALA A 166 4.18 -14.43 -6.22
C ALA A 166 4.03 -13.47 -5.02
N GLY A 167 4.56 -13.87 -3.86
CA GLY A 167 4.60 -13.04 -2.64
C GLY A 167 5.49 -11.80 -2.74
N SER A 168 6.33 -11.67 -3.78
CA SER A 168 7.19 -10.50 -4.05
C SER A 168 6.55 -9.49 -5.01
N ARG A 169 5.31 -9.72 -5.42
CA ARG A 169 4.62 -8.87 -6.40
C ARG A 169 3.37 -8.27 -5.80
N TRP A 170 3.13 -7.00 -6.14
CA TRP A 170 2.13 -6.17 -5.49
C TRP A 170 1.18 -5.56 -6.51
N ILE A 171 -0.11 -5.66 -6.22
CA ILE A 171 -1.17 -4.97 -6.95
C ILE A 171 -1.46 -3.69 -6.19
N VAL A 172 -1.45 -2.56 -6.89
CA VAL A 172 -1.73 -1.26 -6.28
C VAL A 172 -3.12 -0.79 -6.63
N THR A 173 -3.86 -0.38 -5.62
CA THR A 173 -5.15 0.28 -5.77
C THR A 173 -5.09 1.68 -5.17
N GLN A 174 -5.63 2.66 -5.88
CA GLN A 174 -5.83 4.00 -5.32
C GLN A 174 -7.09 4.00 -4.46
N VAL A 175 -6.94 4.55 -3.25
CA VAL A 175 -8.06 4.75 -2.34
C VAL A 175 -8.50 6.20 -2.43
N ASN A 176 -9.68 6.44 -3.01
CA ASN A 176 -10.25 7.77 -3.06
C ASN A 176 -10.66 8.17 -1.65
N GLN A 177 -10.09 9.27 -1.15
CA GLN A 177 -10.55 9.90 0.08
C GLN A 177 -11.78 10.73 -0.25
N GLN A 178 -12.82 10.50 0.51
CA GLN A 178 -13.96 11.39 0.59
C GLN A 178 -13.79 12.38 1.74
#